data_1d4cb1f526b565d20c5576de5ab50df8
#
_entry.id   1d4cb1f526b565d20c5576de5ab50df8
#
_cell.length_a   1.000
_cell.length_b   1.000
_cell.length_c   1.000
_cell.angle_alpha   90.00
_cell.angle_beta   90.00
_cell.angle_gamma   90.00
#
_symmetry.space_group_name_H-M   'P 1'
#
loop_
_entity.id
_entity.type
_entity.pdbx_description
1 polymer ?
#
loop_
_entity_poly.entity_id
_entity_poly.type
_entity_poly.pdbx_seq_one_letter_code
_entity_poly.pdbx_strand_id
1 'polypeptide(L)'
;SSTATLMTRGNWAVTRVRERIAAFSGYNENALEPLQVVRYHPGEKYEPHHDLFDLCDLPQKPRRHLTFLIYLNTMDENAGAHTTFPRLKVSIPPKAGTALVFNDVLDNGHDDERTEHGGAAPAAGVKYAINCWIRARSPDRASWMPKGEEGLFGRLAGGLMGA
;
A
#
# COMPACT_ATOMS: atom_id res chain seq x y z
N SER A 1 1.35 -7.76 -15.97
CA SER A 1 2.20 -7.98 -14.79
C SER A 1 2.16 -9.42 -14.31
N SER A 2 3.23 -9.86 -13.69
CA SER A 2 3.30 -11.16 -13.01
C SER A 2 3.37 -10.96 -11.51
N THR A 3 2.68 -11.81 -10.74
CA THR A 3 2.63 -11.73 -9.28
C THR A 3 3.09 -13.03 -8.63
N ALA A 4 3.68 -12.93 -7.43
CA ALA A 4 4.01 -14.05 -6.58
C ALA A 4 3.75 -13.68 -5.11
N THR A 5 3.09 -14.58 -4.39
CA THR A 5 2.83 -14.40 -2.95
C THR A 5 4.00 -14.93 -2.14
N LEU A 6 4.51 -14.13 -1.22
CA LEU A 6 5.60 -14.50 -0.32
C LEU A 6 5.04 -15.02 1.01
N MET A 7 5.37 -16.26 1.33
CA MET A 7 5.02 -16.86 2.60
C MET A 7 6.01 -16.47 3.68
N THR A 8 5.51 -16.16 4.89
CA THR A 8 6.33 -15.71 6.02
C THR A 8 7.22 -16.79 6.62
N ARG A 9 6.82 -18.06 6.52
CA ARG A 9 7.55 -19.15 7.19
C ARG A 9 8.96 -19.31 6.61
N GLY A 10 9.96 -19.11 7.47
CA GLY A 10 11.38 -19.39 7.17
C GLY A 10 12.12 -18.31 6.39
N ASN A 11 11.47 -17.19 6.05
CA ASN A 11 12.11 -16.10 5.34
C ASN A 11 12.24 -14.85 6.25
N TRP A 12 13.44 -14.66 6.79
CA TRP A 12 13.73 -13.55 7.71
C TRP A 12 13.46 -12.16 7.08
N ALA A 13 13.70 -11.99 5.79
CA ALA A 13 13.49 -10.71 5.12
C ALA A 13 11.99 -10.37 5.01
N VAL A 14 11.16 -11.36 4.69
CA VAL A 14 9.70 -11.20 4.67
C VAL A 14 9.18 -10.86 6.07
N THR A 15 9.64 -11.59 7.08
CA THR A 15 9.29 -11.30 8.48
C THR A 15 9.66 -9.87 8.85
N ARG A 16 10.88 -9.45 8.54
CA ARG A 16 11.37 -8.11 8.88
C ARG A 16 10.58 -6.99 8.18
N VAL A 17 10.19 -7.19 6.94
CA VAL A 17 9.33 -6.21 6.21
C VAL A 17 7.97 -6.12 6.89
N ARG A 18 7.35 -7.25 7.23
CA ARG A 18 6.04 -7.27 7.90
C ARG A 18 6.07 -6.61 9.28
N GLU A 19 7.09 -6.90 10.09
CA GLU A 19 7.31 -6.24 11.39
C GLU A 19 7.40 -4.71 11.24
N ARG A 20 8.14 -4.23 10.24
CA ARG A 20 8.26 -2.78 9.97
C ARG A 20 6.94 -2.16 9.52
N ILE A 21 6.17 -2.85 8.68
CA ILE A 21 4.84 -2.40 8.27
C ILE A 21 3.91 -2.31 9.49
N ALA A 22 3.89 -3.35 10.34
CA ALA A 22 3.08 -3.38 11.55
C ALA A 22 3.47 -2.26 12.52
N ALA A 23 4.77 -2.08 12.78
CA ALA A 23 5.28 -1.02 13.65
C ALA A 23 4.97 0.39 13.12
N PHE A 24 5.04 0.61 11.79
CA PHE A 24 4.73 1.89 11.17
C PHE A 24 3.24 2.19 11.18
N SER A 25 2.41 1.20 10.85
CA SER A 25 0.98 1.38 10.69
C SER A 25 0.22 1.35 12.02
N GLY A 26 0.81 0.75 13.08
CA GLY A 26 0.13 0.50 14.35
C GLY A 26 -0.84 -0.69 14.33
N TYR A 27 -0.96 -1.38 13.18
CA TYR A 27 -1.79 -2.58 13.10
C TYR A 27 -1.06 -3.83 13.60
N ASN A 28 -1.83 -4.78 14.13
CA ASN A 28 -1.30 -6.10 14.43
C ASN A 28 -0.83 -6.80 13.14
N GLU A 29 0.28 -7.53 13.22
CA GLU A 29 0.82 -8.26 12.06
C GLU A 29 -0.19 -9.24 11.45
N ASN A 30 -1.09 -9.79 12.25
CA ASN A 30 -2.16 -10.68 11.77
C ASN A 30 -3.19 -9.99 10.87
N ALA A 31 -3.24 -8.65 10.86
CA ALA A 31 -4.07 -7.88 9.96
C ALA A 31 -3.46 -7.72 8.56
N LEU A 32 -2.17 -8.01 8.42
CA LEU A 32 -1.44 -7.91 7.16
C LEU A 32 -1.72 -9.12 6.28
N GLU A 33 -2.15 -8.88 5.05
CA GLU A 33 -2.17 -9.93 4.03
C GLU A 33 -0.73 -10.43 3.75
N PRO A 34 -0.56 -11.62 3.18
CA PRO A 34 0.74 -12.06 2.68
C PRO A 34 1.32 -11.04 1.70
N LEU A 35 2.64 -10.80 1.78
CA LEU A 35 3.30 -9.91 0.84
C LEU A 35 3.18 -10.46 -0.57
N GLN A 36 2.80 -9.60 -1.52
CA GLN A 36 2.71 -9.95 -2.93
C GLN A 36 3.77 -9.20 -3.73
N VAL A 37 4.73 -9.93 -4.28
CA VAL A 37 5.69 -9.35 -5.23
C VAL A 37 5.02 -9.20 -6.58
N VAL A 38 5.16 -8.04 -7.17
CA VAL A 38 4.70 -7.73 -8.53
C VAL A 38 5.89 -7.37 -9.40
N ARG A 39 5.84 -7.83 -10.65
CA ARG A 39 6.86 -7.57 -11.68
C ARG A 39 6.18 -7.06 -12.94
N TYR A 40 6.78 -6.03 -13.53
CA TYR A 40 6.34 -5.46 -14.80
C TYR A 40 7.53 -5.42 -15.76
N HIS A 41 7.39 -6.12 -16.88
CA HIS A 41 8.29 -6.00 -18.02
C HIS A 41 7.90 -4.79 -18.90
N PRO A 42 8.78 -4.36 -19.82
CA PRO A 42 8.46 -3.34 -20.81
C PRO A 42 7.11 -3.62 -21.49
N GLY A 43 6.26 -2.61 -21.54
CA GLY A 43 4.90 -2.69 -22.09
C GLY A 43 3.85 -3.29 -21.18
N GLU A 44 4.20 -3.94 -20.07
CA GLU A 44 3.22 -4.43 -19.10
C GLU A 44 2.73 -3.31 -18.19
N LYS A 45 1.43 -3.17 -18.04
CA LYS A 45 0.77 -2.19 -17.18
C LYS A 45 -0.26 -2.85 -16.27
N TYR A 46 -0.73 -2.10 -15.31
CA TYR A 46 -1.90 -2.42 -14.52
C TYR A 46 -2.85 -1.23 -14.58
N GLU A 47 -4.05 -1.50 -15.08
CA GLU A 47 -5.04 -0.44 -15.29
C GLU A 47 -5.45 0.20 -13.96
N PRO A 48 -5.93 1.45 -13.98
CA PRO A 48 -6.45 2.11 -12.79
C PRO A 48 -7.53 1.27 -12.10
N HIS A 49 -7.38 1.09 -10.80
CA HIS A 49 -8.25 0.27 -9.96
C HIS A 49 -8.21 0.77 -8.52
N HIS A 50 -9.12 0.26 -7.71
CA HIS A 50 -9.11 0.39 -6.26
C HIS A 50 -8.65 -0.93 -5.63
N ASP A 51 -7.93 -0.87 -4.51
CA ASP A 51 -7.52 -2.06 -3.76
C ASP A 51 -8.63 -2.67 -2.89
N LEU A 52 -9.77 -2.03 -2.87
CA LEU A 52 -10.94 -2.49 -2.13
C LEU A 52 -11.52 -3.77 -2.73
N PHE A 53 -11.95 -4.69 -1.87
CA PHE A 53 -12.85 -5.76 -2.29
C PHE A 53 -14.29 -5.26 -2.24
N ASP A 54 -15.06 -5.59 -3.26
CA ASP A 54 -16.48 -5.30 -3.29
C ASP A 54 -17.17 -6.00 -2.10
N LEU A 55 -17.86 -5.22 -1.27
CA LEU A 55 -18.57 -5.73 -0.09
C LEU A 55 -19.72 -6.68 -0.44
N CYS A 56 -20.21 -6.62 -1.69
CA CYS A 56 -21.29 -7.47 -2.17
C CYS A 56 -20.94 -8.95 -2.09
N ASP A 57 -19.66 -9.29 -2.24
CA ASP A 57 -19.24 -10.71 -2.29
C ASP A 57 -18.93 -11.30 -0.91
N LEU A 58 -18.58 -10.49 0.11
CA LEU A 58 -18.14 -11.02 1.40
C LEU A 58 -18.42 -10.04 2.57
N PRO A 59 -19.67 -9.81 2.93
CA PRO A 59 -20.05 -8.79 3.94
C PRO A 59 -19.48 -9.02 5.33
N GLN A 60 -18.95 -10.20 5.63
CA GLN A 60 -18.38 -10.56 6.93
C GLN A 60 -16.84 -10.54 6.97
N LYS A 61 -16.16 -10.33 5.85
CA LYS A 61 -14.70 -10.29 5.84
C LYS A 61 -14.16 -8.88 6.12
N PRO A 62 -13.03 -8.79 6.84
CA PRO A 62 -12.36 -7.50 7.05
C PRO A 62 -12.02 -6.87 5.70
N ARG A 63 -12.30 -5.56 5.56
CA ARG A 63 -11.96 -4.77 4.38
C ARG A 63 -10.48 -4.41 4.38
N ARG A 64 -9.92 -4.16 3.21
CA ARG A 64 -8.61 -3.50 3.10
C ARG A 64 -8.77 -2.04 3.49
N HIS A 65 -7.98 -1.60 4.47
CA HIS A 65 -8.00 -0.25 4.98
C HIS A 65 -6.79 0.56 4.54
N LEU A 66 -5.67 -0.12 4.35
CA LEU A 66 -4.40 0.52 4.09
C LEU A 66 -3.59 -0.34 3.13
N THR A 67 -3.05 0.31 2.10
CA THR A 67 -2.13 -0.30 1.14
C THR A 67 -0.72 0.23 1.34
N PHE A 68 0.25 -0.69 1.37
CA PHE A 68 1.67 -0.43 1.23
C PHE A 68 2.13 -0.95 -0.12
N LEU A 69 2.63 -0.06 -0.96
CA LEU A 69 3.34 -0.41 -2.20
C LEU A 69 4.81 -0.04 -2.05
N ILE A 70 5.66 -1.06 -1.92
CA ILE A 70 7.10 -0.90 -1.64
C ILE A 70 7.90 -1.18 -2.92
N TYR A 71 8.69 -0.23 -3.38
CA TYR A 71 9.54 -0.42 -4.55
C TYR A 71 10.83 -1.16 -4.19
N LEU A 72 11.14 -2.21 -4.97
CA LEU A 72 12.33 -3.03 -4.77
C LEU A 72 13.53 -2.58 -5.62
N ASN A 73 13.27 -1.82 -6.68
CA ASN A 73 14.33 -1.24 -7.51
C ASN A 73 13.99 0.20 -7.89
N THR A 74 15.03 0.95 -8.22
CA THR A 74 14.92 2.28 -8.82
C THR A 74 14.86 2.16 -10.32
N MET A 75 14.00 2.95 -10.95
CA MET A 75 13.96 3.08 -12.40
C MET A 75 14.15 4.55 -12.76
N ASP A 76 14.71 4.79 -13.95
CA ASP A 76 14.84 6.12 -14.51
C ASP A 76 13.46 6.78 -14.63
N GLU A 77 13.35 8.05 -14.30
CA GLU A 77 12.08 8.79 -14.37
C GLU A 77 11.49 8.80 -15.77
N ASN A 78 12.34 8.80 -16.80
CA ASN A 78 11.93 8.78 -18.20
C ASN A 78 11.60 7.36 -18.71
N ALA A 79 11.95 6.32 -17.93
CA ALA A 79 11.64 4.93 -18.29
C ALA A 79 10.16 4.56 -18.07
N GLY A 80 9.34 5.47 -17.59
CA GLY A 80 7.96 5.17 -17.20
C GLY A 80 7.89 4.39 -15.89
N ALA A 81 7.07 3.32 -15.85
CA ALA A 81 6.91 2.46 -14.68
C ALA A 81 6.30 3.13 -13.42
N HIS A 82 5.83 4.36 -13.55
CA HIS A 82 5.24 5.12 -12.43
C HIS A 82 4.04 4.42 -11.84
N THR A 83 3.81 4.64 -10.55
CA THR A 83 2.49 4.43 -9.95
C THR A 83 1.71 5.73 -10.08
N THR A 84 0.54 5.65 -10.72
CA THR A 84 -0.28 6.82 -11.04
C THR A 84 -1.54 6.83 -10.18
N PHE A 85 -1.94 8.01 -9.72
CA PHE A 85 -3.20 8.28 -9.03
C PHE A 85 -3.98 9.31 -9.88
N PRO A 86 -4.80 8.86 -10.85
CA PRO A 86 -5.43 9.75 -11.83
C PRO A 86 -6.28 10.86 -11.18
N ARG A 87 -7.05 10.52 -10.16
CA ARG A 87 -7.92 11.49 -9.45
C ARG A 87 -7.15 12.54 -8.67
N LEU A 88 -5.97 12.19 -8.16
CA LEU A 88 -5.06 13.12 -7.47
C LEU A 88 -4.12 13.84 -8.43
N LYS A 89 -4.07 13.43 -9.70
CA LYS A 89 -3.12 13.91 -10.71
C LYS A 89 -1.66 13.75 -10.27
N VAL A 90 -1.36 12.65 -9.56
CA VAL A 90 -0.03 12.33 -9.05
C VAL A 90 0.54 11.13 -9.80
N SER A 91 1.83 11.20 -10.10
CA SER A 91 2.59 10.14 -10.76
C SER A 91 3.94 9.99 -10.04
N ILE A 92 4.23 8.80 -9.54
CA ILE A 92 5.34 8.55 -8.62
C ILE A 92 6.29 7.54 -9.24
N PRO A 93 7.56 7.93 -9.51
CA PRO A 93 8.55 7.02 -10.08
C PRO A 93 9.00 5.98 -9.03
N PRO A 94 9.33 4.75 -9.46
CA PRO A 94 9.87 3.73 -8.57
C PRO A 94 11.25 4.11 -8.06
N LYS A 95 11.41 4.16 -6.73
CA LYS A 95 12.69 4.35 -6.05
C LYS A 95 12.87 3.26 -5.00
N ALA A 96 13.92 2.46 -5.14
CA ALA A 96 14.20 1.34 -4.22
C ALA A 96 14.18 1.76 -2.76
N GLY A 97 13.52 0.96 -1.92
CA GLY A 97 13.42 1.18 -0.49
C GLY A 97 12.39 2.23 -0.06
N THR A 98 11.68 2.87 -1.00
CA THR A 98 10.55 3.74 -0.67
C THR A 98 9.24 2.96 -0.68
N ALA A 99 8.28 3.40 0.13
CA ALA A 99 6.94 2.87 0.16
C ALA A 99 5.93 3.99 -0.09
N LEU A 100 4.95 3.72 -0.95
CA LEU A 100 3.71 4.48 -1.01
C LEU A 100 2.74 3.88 -0.01
N VAL A 101 2.13 4.73 0.79
CA VAL A 101 1.16 4.29 1.80
C VAL A 101 -0.08 5.15 1.64
N PHE A 102 -1.22 4.52 1.48
CA PHE A 102 -2.48 5.22 1.31
C PHE A 102 -3.65 4.45 1.95
N ASN A 103 -4.61 5.21 2.45
CA ASN A 103 -5.83 4.65 2.99
C ASN A 103 -6.78 4.28 1.85
N ASP A 104 -7.34 3.07 1.89
CA ASP A 104 -8.35 2.63 0.93
C ASP A 104 -9.75 3.10 1.32
N VAL A 105 -9.92 3.52 2.58
CA VAL A 105 -11.20 3.98 3.15
C VAL A 105 -11.05 5.31 3.86
N LEU A 106 -12.10 6.11 3.82
CA LEU A 106 -12.26 7.35 4.60
C LEU A 106 -12.55 7.05 6.07
N ASP A 107 -12.42 8.07 6.94
CA ASP A 107 -12.70 7.95 8.37
C ASP A 107 -14.16 7.57 8.67
N ASN A 108 -15.10 7.87 7.77
CA ASN A 108 -16.51 7.46 7.86
C ASN A 108 -16.75 6.03 7.34
N GLY A 109 -15.71 5.31 6.92
CA GLY A 109 -15.78 3.94 6.42
C GLY A 109 -16.18 3.80 4.96
N HIS A 110 -16.43 4.90 4.24
CA HIS A 110 -16.65 4.87 2.80
C HIS A 110 -15.33 4.71 2.05
N ASP A 111 -15.41 4.24 0.82
CA ASP A 111 -14.28 4.08 -0.06
C ASP A 111 -13.65 5.44 -0.37
N ASP A 112 -12.32 5.52 -0.32
CA ASP A 112 -11.61 6.71 -0.77
C ASP A 112 -11.33 6.62 -2.27
N GLU A 113 -12.26 7.14 -3.05
CA GLU A 113 -12.14 7.11 -4.51
C GLU A 113 -10.89 7.85 -5.04
N ARG A 114 -10.29 8.72 -4.24
CA ARG A 114 -9.06 9.45 -4.63
C ARG A 114 -7.88 8.52 -4.79
N THR A 115 -7.93 7.33 -4.16
CA THR A 115 -6.88 6.32 -4.18
C THR A 115 -6.98 5.36 -5.36
N GLU A 116 -7.87 5.62 -6.33
CA GLU A 116 -7.79 4.94 -7.61
C GLU A 116 -6.38 5.09 -8.18
N HIS A 117 -5.72 3.97 -8.45
CA HIS A 117 -4.32 3.96 -8.88
C HIS A 117 -4.02 2.88 -9.90
N GLY A 118 -2.94 3.08 -10.65
CA GLY A 118 -2.49 2.16 -11.67
C GLY A 118 -0.98 2.09 -11.77
N GLY A 119 -0.49 1.08 -12.46
CA GLY A 119 0.93 0.91 -12.79
C GLY A 119 1.18 1.19 -14.26
N ALA A 120 1.88 2.29 -14.57
CA ALA A 120 2.29 2.59 -15.92
C ALA A 120 3.33 1.57 -16.41
N ALA A 121 3.29 1.28 -17.72
CA ALA A 121 4.24 0.36 -18.32
C ALA A 121 5.65 0.93 -18.31
N PRO A 122 6.67 0.14 -17.94
CA PRO A 122 8.05 0.48 -18.24
C PRO A 122 8.27 0.56 -19.75
N ALA A 123 8.96 1.60 -20.22
CA ALA A 123 9.44 1.67 -21.59
C ALA A 123 10.71 0.80 -21.75
N ALA A 124 11.51 0.70 -20.70
CA ALA A 124 12.73 -0.13 -20.62
C ALA A 124 12.94 -0.62 -19.19
N GLY A 125 13.70 -1.70 -19.02
CA GLY A 125 13.98 -2.29 -17.72
C GLY A 125 12.79 -3.06 -17.16
N VAL A 126 12.90 -3.48 -15.91
CA VAL A 126 11.86 -4.25 -15.20
C VAL A 126 11.58 -3.61 -13.85
N LYS A 127 10.33 -3.32 -13.56
CA LYS A 127 9.88 -2.84 -12.26
C LYS A 127 9.59 -4.00 -11.33
N TYR A 128 10.08 -3.92 -10.09
CA TYR A 128 9.71 -4.82 -9.01
C TYR A 128 9.16 -4.03 -7.83
N ALA A 129 8.06 -4.49 -7.29
CA ALA A 129 7.46 -3.93 -6.08
C ALA A 129 6.84 -5.01 -5.20
N ILE A 130 6.51 -4.66 -3.97
CA ILE A 130 5.75 -5.49 -3.04
C ILE A 130 4.48 -4.74 -2.68
N ASN A 131 3.34 -5.41 -2.79
CA ASN A 131 2.10 -4.99 -2.18
C ASN A 131 1.92 -5.68 -0.83
N CYS A 132 1.47 -4.93 0.15
CA CYS A 132 0.95 -5.44 1.41
C CYS A 132 -0.32 -4.68 1.78
N TRP A 133 -1.41 -5.40 1.92
CA TRP A 133 -2.70 -4.85 2.33
C TRP A 133 -2.95 -5.15 3.80
N ILE A 134 -3.51 -4.17 4.49
CA ILE A 134 -3.92 -4.32 5.87
C ILE A 134 -5.44 -4.36 5.92
N ARG A 135 -5.98 -5.38 6.59
CA ARG A 135 -7.40 -5.59 6.76
C ARG A 135 -7.87 -5.23 8.15
N ALA A 136 -9.00 -4.53 8.24
CA ALA A 136 -9.66 -4.26 9.50
C ALA A 136 -11.16 -4.52 9.40
N ARG A 137 -11.80 -4.86 10.55
CA ARG A 137 -13.23 -5.19 10.62
C ARG A 137 -14.13 -3.99 10.81
N SER A 138 -13.59 -2.88 11.30
CA SER A 138 -14.36 -1.66 11.59
C SER A 138 -13.68 -0.46 10.96
N PRO A 139 -14.45 0.47 10.37
CA PRO A 139 -13.95 1.77 9.96
C PRO A 139 -13.58 2.66 11.14
N ASP A 140 -14.00 2.30 12.37
CA ASP A 140 -13.67 3.04 13.56
C ASP A 140 -12.19 2.89 13.91
N ARG A 141 -11.41 3.86 13.51
CA ARG A 141 -9.97 3.97 13.81
C ARG A 141 -9.66 3.80 15.30
N ALA A 142 -10.58 4.24 16.17
CA ALA A 142 -10.39 4.18 17.61
C ALA A 142 -10.35 2.74 18.16
N SER A 143 -10.95 1.78 17.46
CA SER A 143 -11.07 0.39 17.94
C SER A 143 -9.82 -0.46 17.71
N TRP A 144 -8.90 -0.03 16.85
CA TRP A 144 -7.70 -0.82 16.47
C TRP A 144 -6.37 -0.07 16.59
N MET A 145 -6.40 1.24 16.85
CA MET A 145 -5.20 1.96 17.28
C MET A 145 -4.75 1.46 18.66
N PRO A 146 -3.45 1.23 18.87
CA PRO A 146 -2.95 0.98 20.21
C PRO A 146 -3.38 2.13 21.12
N LYS A 147 -4.11 1.82 22.19
CA LYS A 147 -4.46 2.82 23.21
C LYS A 147 -3.17 3.28 23.86
N GLY A 148 -2.71 4.48 23.55
CA GLY A 148 -1.64 5.07 24.34
C GLY A 148 -0.49 5.76 23.61
N GLU A 149 -0.38 5.70 22.31
CA GLU A 149 0.58 6.53 21.59
C GLU A 149 -0.09 7.19 20.39
N GLU A 150 0.01 8.52 20.28
CA GLU A 150 -0.32 9.22 19.04
C GLU A 150 0.51 8.59 17.93
N GLY A 151 -0.14 7.85 17.05
CA GLY A 151 0.51 7.21 15.93
C GLY A 151 1.32 8.23 15.13
N LEU A 152 2.33 7.76 14.40
CA LEU A 152 3.26 8.58 13.61
C LEU A 152 2.55 9.61 12.71
N PHE A 153 1.31 9.35 12.31
CA PHE A 153 0.46 10.28 11.56
C PHE A 153 0.00 11.49 12.38
N GLY A 154 -0.22 11.37 13.69
CA GLY A 154 -0.51 12.50 14.58
C GLY A 154 0.68 13.45 14.72
N ARG A 155 1.89 12.91 14.72
CA ARG A 155 3.12 13.72 14.79
C ARG A 155 3.46 14.45 13.49
N LEU A 156 3.08 13.91 12.34
CA LEU A 156 3.29 14.56 11.04
C LEU A 156 2.27 15.69 10.79
N ALA A 157 1.03 15.56 11.28
CA ALA A 157 0.02 16.60 11.16
C ALA A 157 0.28 17.79 12.12
N GLY A 158 0.87 17.54 13.29
CA GLY A 158 1.24 18.58 14.26
C GLY A 158 2.49 19.39 13.90
N GLY A 159 3.34 18.90 13.02
CA GLY A 159 4.57 19.55 12.60
C GLY A 159 4.43 20.58 11.48
N LEU A 160 3.26 20.70 10.85
CA LEU A 160 3.00 21.61 9.72
C LEU A 160 2.21 22.87 10.09
N MET A 161 1.87 23.05 11.38
CA MET A 161 1.15 24.26 11.85
C MET A 161 1.97 25.15 12.79
N GLY A 162 3.27 25.11 12.72
CA GLY A 162 4.15 25.93 13.55
C GLY A 162 5.42 26.37 12.86
N ALA A 163 5.32 27.23 11.86
CA ALA A 163 6.40 28.14 11.42
C ALA A 163 5.79 29.26 10.57
#